data_8acac934636ae973d0565d027d932150
#
_entry.id   8acac934636ae973d0565d027d932150
#
_cell.length_a   1.000
_cell.length_b   1.000
_cell.length_c   1.000
_cell.angle_alpha   90.00
_cell.angle_beta   90.00
_cell.angle_gamma   90.00
#
_symmetry.space_group_name_H-M   'P 1'
#
loop_
_entity.id
_entity.type
_entity.pdbx_description
1 polymer ?
#
loop_
_entity_poly.entity_id
_entity_poly.type
_entity_poly.pdbx_seq_one_letter_code
_entity_poly.pdbx_strand_id
1 'polypeptide(L)'
;FVVNEMLKIFDKLYDLKSSSKSIGVTVLGLALQDGRVRLDDPAIGHQAALGVPPESNRDTGWLPRITLRHLANQVSGFEKPGGYGKLLFPPGTKWHYSDAGPNWLAECLTLVYGRDLNEVMFERVFTPIGIKPADLRWRAHAYRPPEINGVGRREFGSGFHANVQAMARIGYLYLREGRWNDRQIIPAEFVRLARSPAKEIAGLTEDEENHGNASEHYSLLWWNNGDGTIPALPRDAFWSWGLYDSLIAVIPSLDLVIARAGKGWKRTSGEHYDVLKPFFEPIALATRAGPRGHGSAVPPAGPPYPPSPVI
;
A
#
# COMPACT_ATOMS: atom_id res chain seq x y z
N PHE A 1 14.60 20.15 26.58
CA PHE A 1 15.61 19.37 25.82
C PHE A 1 15.03 18.11 25.23
N VAL A 2 14.28 17.32 26.01
CA VAL A 2 13.65 16.07 25.52
C VAL A 2 12.59 16.32 24.44
N VAL A 3 11.83 17.40 24.53
CA VAL A 3 10.78 17.77 23.57
C VAL A 3 11.36 18.09 22.18
N ASN A 4 12.51 18.76 22.10
CA ASN A 4 13.15 19.09 20.82
C ASN A 4 13.72 17.87 20.10
N GLU A 5 14.25 16.89 20.83
CA GLU A 5 14.73 15.63 20.22
C GLU A 5 13.55 14.78 19.71
N MET A 6 12.44 14.74 20.44
CA MET A 6 11.22 14.05 19.98
C MET A 6 10.64 14.70 18.73
N LEU A 7 10.58 16.04 18.65
CA LEU A 7 10.09 16.75 17.46
C LEU A 7 10.95 16.45 16.22
N LYS A 8 12.27 16.39 16.35
CA LYS A 8 13.17 16.01 15.25
C LYS A 8 12.92 14.58 14.72
N ILE A 9 12.47 13.67 15.58
CA ILE A 9 12.12 12.31 15.17
C ILE A 9 10.83 12.31 14.35
N PHE A 10 9.85 13.14 14.67
CA PHE A 10 8.58 13.22 13.94
C PHE A 10 8.73 13.81 12.54
N ASP A 11 9.66 14.73 12.32
CA ASP A 11 9.89 15.37 11.02
C ASP A 11 10.83 14.58 10.11
N LYS A 12 11.49 13.55 10.63
CA LYS A 12 12.41 12.73 9.85
C LYS A 12 11.68 11.92 8.79
N LEU A 13 12.16 12.02 7.54
CA LEU A 13 11.71 11.16 6.47
C LEU A 13 12.42 9.80 6.54
N TYR A 14 11.64 8.75 6.56
CA TYR A 14 12.10 7.36 6.53
C TYR A 14 11.81 6.75 5.16
N ASP A 15 12.75 5.97 4.63
CA ASP A 15 12.51 5.15 3.44
C ASP A 15 11.52 4.03 3.80
N LEU A 16 10.33 4.09 3.24
CA LEU A 16 9.22 3.19 3.59
C LEU A 16 9.32 1.82 2.93
N LYS A 17 10.26 1.64 1.99
CA LYS A 17 10.43 0.38 1.26
C LYS A 17 9.08 -0.11 0.69
N SER A 18 8.74 -1.36 0.89
CA SER A 18 7.52 -1.97 0.33
C SER A 18 6.19 -1.43 0.87
N SER A 19 6.17 -0.66 1.98
CA SER A 19 4.97 0.09 2.36
C SER A 19 4.55 1.08 1.26
N SER A 20 5.46 1.43 0.36
CA SER A 20 5.20 2.23 -0.84
C SER A 20 4.14 1.60 -1.75
N LYS A 21 4.05 0.27 -1.80
CA LYS A 21 3.06 -0.43 -2.62
C LYS A 21 1.63 -0.04 -2.23
N SER A 22 1.36 -0.10 -0.94
CA SER A 22 0.04 0.22 -0.39
C SER A 22 -0.32 1.71 -0.52
N ILE A 23 0.68 2.59 -0.42
CA ILE A 23 0.46 4.02 -0.65
C ILE A 23 0.26 4.30 -2.14
N GLY A 24 1.12 3.75 -3.01
CA GLY A 24 1.10 3.98 -4.44
C GLY A 24 -0.18 3.48 -5.11
N VAL A 25 -0.70 2.33 -4.68
CA VAL A 25 -1.93 1.76 -5.26
C VAL A 25 -3.16 2.64 -5.07
N THR A 26 -3.11 3.64 -4.19
CA THR A 26 -4.16 4.66 -4.07
C THR A 26 -4.48 5.32 -5.41
N VAL A 27 -3.48 5.47 -6.30
CA VAL A 27 -3.69 5.99 -7.66
C VAL A 27 -4.63 5.10 -8.48
N LEU A 28 -4.57 3.77 -8.29
CA LEU A 28 -5.54 2.86 -8.93
C LEU A 28 -6.96 3.16 -8.44
N GLY A 29 -7.15 3.40 -7.13
CA GLY A 29 -8.43 3.82 -6.58
C GLY A 29 -8.96 5.10 -7.22
N LEU A 30 -8.09 6.09 -7.44
CA LEU A 30 -8.46 7.32 -8.15
C LEU A 30 -8.82 7.05 -9.61
N ALA A 31 -8.06 6.22 -10.31
CA ALA A 31 -8.32 5.91 -11.72
C ALA A 31 -9.63 5.14 -11.92
N LEU A 32 -9.99 4.25 -10.98
CA LEU A 32 -11.30 3.59 -10.93
C LEU A 32 -12.41 4.60 -10.71
N GLN A 33 -12.26 5.53 -9.78
CA GLN A 33 -13.22 6.60 -9.49
C GLN A 33 -13.48 7.49 -10.71
N ASP A 34 -12.42 7.82 -11.45
CA ASP A 34 -12.47 8.64 -12.65
C ASP A 34 -13.04 7.89 -13.87
N GLY A 35 -13.33 6.60 -13.73
CA GLY A 35 -13.78 5.76 -14.84
C GLY A 35 -12.72 5.55 -15.94
N ARG A 36 -11.44 5.79 -15.62
CA ARG A 36 -10.33 5.69 -16.58
C ARG A 36 -9.88 4.26 -16.82
N VAL A 37 -10.07 3.40 -15.82
CA VAL A 37 -9.69 1.99 -15.86
C VAL A 37 -10.70 1.12 -15.11
N ARG A 38 -10.66 -0.17 -15.38
CA ARG A 38 -11.35 -1.23 -14.63
C ARG A 38 -10.30 -2.21 -14.10
N LEU A 39 -10.54 -2.84 -12.98
CA LEU A 39 -9.60 -3.81 -12.41
C LEU A 39 -9.26 -4.94 -13.38
N ASP A 40 -10.23 -5.38 -14.17
CA ASP A 40 -10.06 -6.51 -15.10
C ASP A 40 -9.63 -6.09 -16.51
N ASP A 41 -9.30 -4.81 -16.73
CA ASP A 41 -8.74 -4.37 -17.99
C ASP A 41 -7.40 -5.08 -18.23
N PRO A 42 -7.14 -5.58 -19.45
CA PRO A 42 -5.83 -6.06 -19.85
C PRO A 42 -4.80 -4.93 -19.72
N ALA A 43 -3.77 -5.16 -18.91
CA ALA A 43 -2.75 -4.15 -18.63
C ALA A 43 -1.98 -3.70 -19.90
N ILE A 44 -1.86 -4.60 -20.88
CA ILE A 44 -1.24 -4.29 -22.17
C ILE A 44 -2.02 -3.24 -22.96
N GLY A 45 -3.32 -3.08 -22.71
CA GLY A 45 -4.15 -2.02 -23.29
C GLY A 45 -3.79 -0.62 -22.79
N HIS A 46 -3.18 -0.52 -21.61
CA HIS A 46 -2.72 0.73 -21.02
C HIS A 46 -1.21 0.96 -21.16
N GLN A 47 -0.43 -0.13 -21.29
CA GLN A 47 1.01 -0.10 -21.50
C GLN A 47 1.39 -1.14 -22.56
N ALA A 48 1.52 -0.71 -23.82
CA ALA A 48 1.80 -1.59 -24.96
C ALA A 48 3.11 -2.39 -24.84
N ALA A 49 4.09 -1.85 -24.09
CA ALA A 49 5.36 -2.52 -23.78
C ALA A 49 5.32 -3.33 -22.47
N LEU A 50 4.14 -3.62 -21.92
CA LEU A 50 4.00 -4.41 -20.69
C LEU A 50 4.87 -5.67 -20.75
N GLY A 51 5.71 -5.83 -19.72
CA GLY A 51 6.57 -7.02 -19.57
C GLY A 51 7.79 -7.07 -20.51
N VAL A 52 8.04 -6.04 -21.33
CA VAL A 52 9.15 -6.01 -22.29
C VAL A 52 10.01 -4.77 -22.04
N PRO A 53 11.33 -4.91 -21.86
CA PRO A 53 12.10 -6.16 -21.81
C PRO A 53 11.78 -7.02 -20.58
N PRO A 54 12.18 -8.30 -20.50
CA PRO A 54 12.91 -9.06 -21.52
C PRO A 54 12.01 -9.57 -22.65
N GLU A 55 12.58 -9.73 -23.85
CA GLU A 55 11.83 -10.23 -25.02
C GLU A 55 11.24 -11.64 -24.80
N SER A 56 11.93 -12.48 -24.02
CA SER A 56 11.44 -13.82 -23.67
C SER A 56 10.04 -13.85 -23.02
N ASN A 57 9.57 -12.75 -22.47
CA ASN A 57 8.22 -12.69 -21.92
C ASN A 57 7.15 -12.75 -23.04
N ARG A 58 7.45 -12.33 -24.27
CA ARG A 58 6.55 -12.45 -25.42
C ARG A 58 6.31 -13.92 -25.79
N ASP A 59 7.35 -14.74 -25.68
CA ASP A 59 7.30 -16.16 -26.05
C ASP A 59 6.38 -16.97 -25.14
N THR A 60 6.08 -16.44 -23.95
CA THR A 60 5.16 -17.10 -23.00
C THR A 60 3.70 -17.09 -23.47
N GLY A 61 3.29 -16.13 -24.29
CA GLY A 61 1.90 -15.87 -24.64
C GLY A 61 1.04 -15.35 -23.47
N TRP A 62 1.62 -14.98 -22.34
CA TRP A 62 0.87 -14.62 -21.13
C TRP A 62 0.58 -13.12 -21.01
N LEU A 63 1.36 -12.26 -21.65
CA LEU A 63 1.24 -10.80 -21.53
C LEU A 63 -0.18 -10.27 -21.78
N PRO A 64 -0.94 -10.72 -22.80
CA PRO A 64 -2.30 -10.22 -23.03
C PRO A 64 -3.31 -10.61 -21.94
N ARG A 65 -2.98 -11.60 -21.11
CA ARG A 65 -3.85 -12.10 -20.03
C ARG A 65 -3.63 -11.39 -18.70
N ILE A 66 -2.57 -10.61 -18.59
CA ILE A 66 -2.27 -9.85 -17.36
C ILE A 66 -3.23 -8.68 -17.25
N THR A 67 -4.01 -8.61 -16.17
CA THR A 67 -4.92 -7.50 -15.87
C THR A 67 -4.31 -6.57 -14.82
N LEU A 68 -4.90 -5.38 -14.65
CA LEU A 68 -4.52 -4.47 -13.56
C LEU A 68 -4.74 -5.13 -12.19
N ARG A 69 -5.79 -5.95 -12.06
CA ARG A 69 -6.06 -6.77 -10.86
C ARG A 69 -4.93 -7.74 -10.57
N HIS A 70 -4.42 -8.46 -11.58
CA HIS A 70 -3.30 -9.38 -11.40
C HIS A 70 -2.04 -8.67 -10.89
N LEU A 71 -1.75 -7.48 -11.41
CA LEU A 71 -0.62 -6.64 -10.96
C LEU A 71 -0.80 -6.17 -9.51
N ALA A 72 -2.02 -5.76 -9.14
CA ALA A 72 -2.35 -5.26 -7.81
C ALA A 72 -2.44 -6.38 -6.74
N ASN A 73 -2.69 -7.64 -7.14
CA ASN A 73 -2.85 -8.77 -6.22
C ASN A 73 -1.66 -9.72 -6.19
N GLN A 74 -0.51 -9.33 -6.79
CA GLN A 74 0.72 -10.14 -6.78
C GLN A 74 0.60 -11.51 -7.47
N VAL A 75 -0.29 -11.61 -8.46
CA VAL A 75 -0.54 -12.85 -9.22
C VAL A 75 -0.28 -12.68 -10.71
N SER A 76 0.49 -11.66 -11.08
CA SER A 76 0.80 -11.37 -12.49
C SER A 76 1.86 -12.27 -13.10
N GLY A 77 2.63 -12.99 -12.29
CA GLY A 77 3.70 -13.89 -12.73
C GLY A 77 5.09 -13.25 -12.79
N PHE A 78 5.23 -11.96 -12.60
CA PHE A 78 6.54 -11.30 -12.63
C PHE A 78 7.41 -11.68 -11.42
N GLU A 79 8.70 -11.91 -11.68
CA GLU A 79 9.71 -12.12 -10.64
C GLU A 79 9.88 -10.95 -9.68
N LYS A 80 10.60 -11.18 -8.58
CA LYS A 80 10.74 -10.24 -7.46
C LYS A 80 11.38 -8.90 -7.80
N PRO A 81 12.50 -8.80 -8.55
CA PRO A 81 13.20 -7.53 -8.73
C PRO A 81 12.35 -6.44 -9.38
N GLY A 82 12.52 -5.19 -8.93
CA GLY A 82 11.73 -4.04 -9.36
C GLY A 82 12.04 -3.47 -10.75
N GLY A 83 13.03 -4.06 -11.44
CA GLY A 83 13.37 -3.72 -12.82
C GLY A 83 12.43 -4.37 -13.83
N TYR A 84 12.97 -4.70 -14.99
CA TYR A 84 12.27 -5.44 -16.03
C TYR A 84 12.41 -6.94 -15.79
N GLY A 85 11.45 -7.50 -15.07
CA GLY A 85 11.47 -8.88 -14.61
C GLY A 85 10.91 -9.89 -15.61
N LYS A 86 11.34 -11.16 -15.49
CA LYS A 86 10.78 -12.28 -16.25
C LYS A 86 9.40 -12.66 -15.72
N LEU A 87 8.60 -13.30 -16.57
CA LEU A 87 7.41 -14.03 -16.16
C LEU A 87 7.79 -15.45 -15.76
N LEU A 88 7.45 -15.85 -14.55
CA LEU A 88 7.77 -17.14 -13.96
C LEU A 88 6.64 -18.17 -14.12
N PHE A 89 5.39 -17.70 -14.22
CA PHE A 89 4.18 -18.53 -14.32
C PHE A 89 3.03 -17.75 -14.97
N PRO A 90 2.00 -18.43 -15.46
CA PRO A 90 0.82 -17.78 -16.04
C PRO A 90 0.10 -16.88 -15.01
N PRO A 91 -0.42 -15.71 -15.44
CA PRO A 91 -1.14 -14.82 -14.52
C PRO A 91 -2.36 -15.50 -13.91
N GLY A 92 -2.59 -15.25 -12.62
CA GLY A 92 -3.70 -15.81 -11.85
C GLY A 92 -3.51 -17.26 -11.38
N THR A 93 -2.33 -17.88 -11.56
CA THR A 93 -2.11 -19.30 -11.21
C THR A 93 -1.33 -19.51 -9.92
N LYS A 94 -0.54 -18.52 -9.50
CA LYS A 94 0.23 -18.52 -8.26
C LYS A 94 0.29 -17.12 -7.68
N TRP A 95 0.38 -17.03 -6.37
CA TRP A 95 0.73 -15.79 -5.69
C TRP A 95 2.26 -15.72 -5.55
N HIS A 96 2.84 -14.56 -5.86
CA HIS A 96 4.28 -14.35 -5.74
C HIS A 96 4.59 -12.88 -5.49
N TYR A 97 5.23 -12.59 -4.36
CA TYR A 97 5.54 -11.22 -3.99
C TYR A 97 6.59 -10.60 -4.92
N SER A 98 6.16 -9.64 -5.71
CA SER A 98 6.94 -8.99 -6.75
C SER A 98 7.04 -7.48 -6.51
N ASP A 99 8.13 -6.86 -6.96
CA ASP A 99 8.24 -5.42 -7.15
C ASP A 99 7.99 -5.04 -8.62
N ALA A 100 8.33 -5.94 -9.55
CA ALA A 100 8.14 -5.69 -10.98
C ALA A 100 6.66 -5.56 -11.38
N GLY A 101 5.77 -6.43 -10.84
CA GLY A 101 4.33 -6.35 -11.10
C GLY A 101 3.72 -5.01 -10.68
N PRO A 102 3.84 -4.58 -9.42
CA PRO A 102 3.42 -3.26 -8.98
C PRO A 102 4.03 -2.09 -9.76
N ASN A 103 5.28 -2.22 -10.21
CA ASN A 103 5.91 -1.18 -11.03
C ASN A 103 5.31 -1.11 -12.44
N TRP A 104 4.89 -2.23 -13.02
CA TRP A 104 4.13 -2.22 -14.27
C TRP A 104 2.75 -1.58 -14.09
N LEU A 105 2.09 -1.81 -12.95
CA LEU A 105 0.84 -1.12 -12.62
C LEU A 105 1.05 0.40 -12.55
N ALA A 106 2.13 0.85 -11.90
CA ALA A 106 2.47 2.27 -11.85
C ALA A 106 2.67 2.87 -13.26
N GLU A 107 3.32 2.14 -14.17
CA GLU A 107 3.48 2.60 -15.56
C GLU A 107 2.15 2.69 -16.31
N CYS A 108 1.29 1.68 -16.19
CA CYS A 108 -0.06 1.73 -16.77
C CYS A 108 -0.80 3.00 -16.32
N LEU A 109 -0.78 3.28 -15.01
CA LEU A 109 -1.46 4.45 -14.45
C LEU A 109 -0.78 5.78 -14.85
N THR A 110 0.55 5.79 -14.99
CA THR A 110 1.27 6.97 -15.51
C THR A 110 0.78 7.32 -16.92
N LEU A 111 0.64 6.32 -17.78
CA LEU A 111 0.15 6.53 -19.15
C LEU A 111 -1.33 6.87 -19.20
N VAL A 112 -2.16 6.27 -18.34
CA VAL A 112 -3.59 6.59 -18.22
C VAL A 112 -3.83 8.05 -17.82
N TYR A 113 -2.99 8.58 -16.91
CA TYR A 113 -3.07 9.98 -16.52
C TYR A 113 -2.33 10.94 -17.47
N GLY A 114 -1.33 10.44 -18.19
CA GLY A 114 -0.41 11.29 -18.97
C GLY A 114 0.35 12.29 -18.10
N ARG A 115 0.50 12.01 -16.81
CA ARG A 115 1.09 12.89 -15.79
C ARG A 115 1.94 12.11 -14.81
N ASP A 116 2.91 12.77 -14.19
CA ASP A 116 3.65 12.23 -13.05
C ASP A 116 2.67 11.88 -11.92
N LEU A 117 2.67 10.61 -11.50
CA LEU A 117 1.79 10.14 -10.43
C LEU A 117 2.02 10.85 -9.11
N ASN A 118 3.23 11.38 -8.87
CA ASN A 118 3.51 12.19 -7.69
C ASN A 118 2.69 13.49 -7.69
N GLU A 119 2.54 14.14 -8.85
CA GLU A 119 1.70 15.34 -8.98
C GLU A 119 0.22 14.99 -8.75
N VAL A 120 -0.26 13.91 -9.38
CA VAL A 120 -1.63 13.43 -9.21
C VAL A 120 -1.94 13.15 -7.73
N MET A 121 -1.01 12.48 -7.03
CA MET A 121 -1.19 12.14 -5.61
C MET A 121 -1.13 13.37 -4.70
N PHE A 122 -0.23 14.32 -4.96
CA PHE A 122 -0.20 15.57 -4.19
C PHE A 122 -1.47 16.38 -4.40
N GLU A 123 -1.91 16.55 -5.62
CA GLU A 123 -3.13 17.32 -5.94
C GLU A 123 -4.37 16.70 -5.32
N ARG A 124 -4.54 15.39 -5.45
CA ARG A 124 -5.82 14.72 -5.16
C ARG A 124 -5.90 14.08 -3.80
N VAL A 125 -4.75 13.71 -3.20
CA VAL A 125 -4.72 12.95 -1.94
C VAL A 125 -3.90 13.68 -0.88
N PHE A 126 -2.61 13.87 -1.10
CA PHE A 126 -1.71 14.28 -0.03
C PHE A 126 -2.00 15.70 0.49
N THR A 127 -2.11 16.69 -0.40
CA THR A 127 -2.44 18.07 -0.01
C THR A 127 -3.82 18.17 0.65
N PRO A 128 -4.88 17.55 0.12
CA PRO A 128 -6.20 17.53 0.77
C PRO A 128 -6.22 16.96 2.18
N ILE A 129 -5.35 16.00 2.50
CA ILE A 129 -5.25 15.43 3.85
C ILE A 129 -4.15 16.11 4.69
N GLY A 130 -3.59 17.25 4.23
CA GLY A 130 -2.65 18.06 4.96
C GLY A 130 -1.21 17.55 4.99
N ILE A 131 -0.81 16.69 4.02
CA ILE A 131 0.58 16.26 3.84
C ILE A 131 1.27 17.24 2.88
N LYS A 132 2.42 17.76 3.30
CA LYS A 132 3.24 18.71 2.54
C LYS A 132 4.41 17.99 1.86
N PRO A 133 5.04 18.59 0.82
CA PRO A 133 6.25 18.02 0.19
C PRO A 133 7.43 17.83 1.15
N ALA A 134 7.44 18.52 2.30
CA ALA A 134 8.43 18.31 3.36
C ALA A 134 8.17 17.03 4.16
N ASP A 135 6.91 16.56 4.24
CA ASP A 135 6.49 15.43 5.05
C ASP A 135 6.59 14.09 4.30
N LEU A 136 6.55 14.15 2.96
CA LEU A 136 6.54 12.97 2.09
C LEU A 136 7.21 13.29 0.75
N ARG A 137 8.06 12.37 0.30
CA ARG A 137 8.68 12.40 -1.04
C ARG A 137 8.45 11.08 -1.74
N TRP A 138 8.11 11.13 -3.02
CA TRP A 138 8.07 9.98 -3.89
C TRP A 138 9.18 10.11 -4.94
N ARG A 139 10.28 9.35 -4.79
CA ARG A 139 11.43 9.43 -5.70
C ARG A 139 11.07 8.97 -7.11
N ALA A 140 11.85 9.41 -8.10
CA ALA A 140 11.80 8.84 -9.44
C ALA A 140 12.13 7.34 -9.41
N HIS A 141 11.72 6.61 -10.44
CA HIS A 141 11.96 5.18 -10.55
C HIS A 141 13.45 4.85 -10.48
N ALA A 142 13.85 3.94 -9.59
CA ALA A 142 15.26 3.63 -9.37
C ALA A 142 15.79 2.49 -10.27
N TYR A 143 14.89 1.66 -10.80
CA TYR A 143 15.25 0.42 -11.52
C TYR A 143 14.93 0.46 -13.01
N ARG A 144 14.29 1.51 -13.49
CA ARG A 144 13.93 1.76 -14.89
C ARG A 144 14.24 3.21 -15.24
N PRO A 145 14.28 3.60 -16.51
CA PRO A 145 14.45 5.01 -16.87
C PRO A 145 13.50 5.93 -16.10
N PRO A 146 13.95 7.11 -15.66
CA PRO A 146 13.15 7.98 -14.77
C PRO A 146 11.91 8.58 -15.43
N GLU A 147 11.79 8.48 -16.74
CA GLU A 147 10.68 9.00 -17.53
C GLU A 147 10.13 7.95 -18.49
N ILE A 148 8.85 8.11 -18.85
CA ILE A 148 8.16 7.40 -19.91
C ILE A 148 7.35 8.40 -20.72
N ASN A 149 7.59 8.47 -22.04
CA ASN A 149 6.96 9.44 -22.95
C ASN A 149 7.07 10.90 -22.47
N GLY A 150 8.21 11.27 -21.86
CA GLY A 150 8.43 12.62 -21.32
C GLY A 150 7.73 12.89 -19.98
N VAL A 151 7.13 11.86 -19.36
CA VAL A 151 6.44 11.97 -18.07
C VAL A 151 7.27 11.27 -17.00
N GLY A 152 7.40 11.89 -15.83
CA GLY A 152 8.10 11.32 -14.68
C GLY A 152 7.54 9.96 -14.28
N ARG A 153 8.42 8.95 -14.22
CA ARG A 153 8.06 7.58 -13.85
C ARG A 153 8.25 7.37 -12.36
N ARG A 154 7.21 6.87 -11.70
CA ARG A 154 7.25 6.46 -10.29
C ARG A 154 7.17 4.96 -10.17
N GLU A 155 7.58 4.42 -9.02
CA GLU A 155 7.51 2.99 -8.72
C GLU A 155 6.60 2.74 -7.51
N PHE A 156 5.83 1.64 -7.56
CA PHE A 156 5.05 1.17 -6.40
C PHE A 156 5.87 0.20 -5.53
N GLY A 157 6.82 -0.51 -6.11
CA GLY A 157 7.64 -1.48 -5.39
C GLY A 157 8.32 -0.91 -4.16
N SER A 158 8.81 0.34 -4.28
CA SER A 158 9.38 1.17 -3.21
C SER A 158 9.31 2.65 -3.63
N GLY A 159 10.04 3.55 -2.96
CA GLY A 159 10.21 4.91 -3.47
C GLY A 159 9.61 6.01 -2.61
N PHE A 160 8.66 5.73 -1.74
CA PHE A 160 8.19 6.70 -0.78
C PHE A 160 9.13 6.85 0.41
N HIS A 161 9.38 8.10 0.75
CA HIS A 161 10.01 8.53 2.00
C HIS A 161 9.02 9.43 2.71
N ALA A 162 8.66 9.12 3.95
CA ALA A 162 7.70 9.90 4.70
C ALA A 162 8.04 9.95 6.19
N ASN A 163 7.57 10.99 6.86
CA ASN A 163 7.53 11.02 8.31
C ASN A 163 6.33 10.24 8.85
N VAL A 164 6.35 9.90 10.13
CA VAL A 164 5.29 9.08 10.75
C VAL A 164 3.94 9.79 10.80
N GLN A 165 3.92 11.13 10.78
CA GLN A 165 2.66 11.88 10.74
C GLN A 165 1.97 11.75 9.38
N ALA A 166 2.72 11.83 8.28
CA ALA A 166 2.19 11.60 6.94
C ALA A 166 1.65 10.16 6.82
N MET A 167 2.40 9.17 7.35
CA MET A 167 1.93 7.78 7.38
C MET A 167 0.61 7.64 8.17
N ALA A 168 0.51 8.27 9.34
CA ALA A 168 -0.71 8.24 10.14
C ALA A 168 -1.91 8.90 9.44
N ARG A 169 -1.70 10.01 8.71
CA ARG A 169 -2.75 10.65 7.90
C ARG A 169 -3.24 9.77 6.77
N ILE A 170 -2.35 9.06 6.09
CA ILE A 170 -2.72 8.06 5.09
C ILE A 170 -3.54 6.94 5.74
N GLY A 171 -3.08 6.39 6.86
CA GLY A 171 -3.82 5.38 7.61
C GLY A 171 -5.20 5.86 8.03
N TYR A 172 -5.31 7.10 8.51
CA TYR A 172 -6.60 7.68 8.90
C TYR A 172 -7.56 7.86 7.70
N LEU A 173 -7.06 8.24 6.53
CA LEU A 173 -7.87 8.27 5.31
C LEU A 173 -8.47 6.90 5.00
N TYR A 174 -7.67 5.83 5.11
CA TYR A 174 -8.15 4.46 4.92
C TYR A 174 -9.09 4.00 6.05
N LEU A 175 -8.84 4.39 7.31
CA LEU A 175 -9.74 4.13 8.44
C LEU A 175 -11.14 4.71 8.20
N ARG A 176 -11.22 5.87 7.58
CA ARG A 176 -12.47 6.56 7.23
C ARG A 176 -13.01 6.21 5.85
N GLU A 177 -12.66 5.03 5.35
CA GLU A 177 -13.10 4.54 4.03
C GLU A 177 -12.89 5.57 2.90
N GLY A 178 -11.75 6.23 2.93
CA GLY A 178 -11.35 7.21 1.91
C GLY A 178 -11.95 8.61 2.09
N ARG A 179 -12.63 8.88 3.20
CA ARG A 179 -13.15 10.22 3.53
C ARG A 179 -12.15 11.01 4.37
N TRP A 180 -12.08 12.30 4.08
CA TRP A 180 -11.36 13.27 4.89
C TRP A 180 -12.26 14.49 5.11
N ASN A 181 -12.64 14.74 6.35
CA ASN A 181 -13.73 15.66 6.67
C ASN A 181 -15.00 15.27 5.87
N ASP A 182 -15.60 16.20 5.15
CA ASP A 182 -16.82 15.98 4.37
C ASP A 182 -16.55 15.52 2.91
N ARG A 183 -15.28 15.32 2.54
CA ARG A 183 -14.89 14.99 1.17
C ARG A 183 -14.53 13.52 1.04
N GLN A 184 -15.06 12.84 0.01
CA GLN A 184 -14.57 11.55 -0.44
C GLN A 184 -13.32 11.79 -1.30
N ILE A 185 -12.15 11.38 -0.81
CA ILE A 185 -10.84 11.52 -1.47
C ILE A 185 -10.58 10.31 -2.39
N ILE A 186 -10.78 9.11 -1.86
CA ILE A 186 -10.67 7.85 -2.61
C ILE A 186 -11.96 7.04 -2.43
N PRO A 187 -12.36 6.19 -3.40
CA PRO A 187 -13.63 5.45 -3.30
C PRO A 187 -13.66 4.55 -2.05
N ALA A 188 -14.76 4.58 -1.31
CA ALA A 188 -14.98 3.68 -0.18
C ALA A 188 -14.91 2.20 -0.59
N GLU A 189 -15.43 1.88 -1.79
CA GLU A 189 -15.36 0.51 -2.33
C GLU A 189 -13.92 0.05 -2.55
N PHE A 190 -13.04 0.91 -3.04
CA PHE A 190 -11.62 0.60 -3.19
C PHE A 190 -10.99 0.25 -1.85
N VAL A 191 -11.29 1.03 -0.80
CA VAL A 191 -10.78 0.76 0.56
C VAL A 191 -11.31 -0.55 1.10
N ARG A 192 -12.60 -0.85 0.88
CA ARG A 192 -13.21 -2.13 1.29
C ARG A 192 -12.57 -3.33 0.59
N LEU A 193 -12.28 -3.22 -0.71
CA LEU A 193 -11.53 -4.24 -1.44
C LEU A 193 -10.11 -4.42 -0.89
N ALA A 194 -9.39 -3.33 -0.63
CA ALA A 194 -8.02 -3.37 -0.14
C ALA A 194 -7.89 -4.02 1.25
N ARG A 195 -8.88 -3.82 2.15
CA ARG A 195 -8.86 -4.35 3.52
C ARG A 195 -9.34 -5.80 3.66
N SER A 196 -9.92 -6.36 2.62
CA SER A 196 -10.51 -7.71 2.66
C SER A 196 -9.68 -8.69 1.83
N PRO A 197 -9.60 -9.98 2.20
CA PRO A 197 -8.97 -10.98 1.34
C PRO A 197 -9.54 -10.96 -0.07
N ALA A 198 -8.68 -10.96 -1.07
CA ALA A 198 -9.11 -11.05 -2.46
C ALA A 198 -9.50 -12.50 -2.78
N LYS A 199 -10.79 -12.74 -2.95
CA LYS A 199 -11.36 -14.10 -3.11
C LYS A 199 -10.78 -14.82 -4.33
N GLU A 200 -10.44 -14.09 -5.38
CA GLU A 200 -9.90 -14.61 -6.63
C GLU A 200 -8.48 -15.17 -6.52
N ILE A 201 -7.78 -14.88 -5.42
CA ILE A 201 -6.42 -15.39 -5.19
C ILE A 201 -6.35 -16.34 -3.99
N ALA A 202 -7.42 -16.52 -3.23
CA ALA A 202 -7.45 -17.40 -2.08
C ALA A 202 -7.10 -18.85 -2.47
N GLY A 203 -6.24 -19.49 -1.70
CA GLY A 203 -5.78 -20.87 -1.94
C GLY A 203 -4.77 -21.03 -3.08
N LEU A 204 -4.30 -19.96 -3.70
CA LEU A 204 -3.20 -20.07 -4.66
C LEU A 204 -1.91 -20.42 -3.93
N THR A 205 -1.11 -21.31 -4.55
CA THR A 205 0.22 -21.64 -4.02
C THR A 205 1.12 -20.42 -4.05
N GLU A 206 1.98 -20.33 -3.05
CA GLU A 206 2.85 -19.20 -2.78
C GLU A 206 4.32 -19.61 -2.77
N ASP A 207 5.19 -18.62 -2.60
CA ASP A 207 6.57 -18.82 -2.24
C ASP A 207 6.61 -19.10 -0.71
N GLU A 208 6.50 -20.37 -0.34
CA GLU A 208 6.35 -20.83 1.04
C GLU A 208 7.49 -20.39 1.97
N GLU A 209 8.70 -20.21 1.43
CA GLU A 209 9.86 -19.85 2.23
C GLU A 209 9.76 -18.45 2.84
N ASN A 210 9.02 -17.52 2.19
CA ASN A 210 9.07 -16.12 2.55
C ASN A 210 7.74 -15.52 3.00
N HIS A 211 6.60 -16.03 2.55
CA HIS A 211 5.32 -15.33 2.74
C HIS A 211 4.18 -16.21 3.28
N GLY A 212 4.42 -17.50 3.48
CA GLY A 212 3.44 -18.43 4.02
C GLY A 212 2.16 -18.49 3.19
N ASN A 213 1.01 -18.26 3.81
CA ASN A 213 -0.30 -18.29 3.19
C ASN A 213 -0.81 -16.90 2.77
N ALA A 214 0.06 -16.05 2.22
CA ALA A 214 -0.24 -14.65 1.91
C ALA A 214 -1.44 -14.44 0.97
N SER A 215 -1.74 -15.41 0.07
CA SER A 215 -2.94 -15.37 -0.78
C SER A 215 -4.25 -15.30 0.01
N GLU A 216 -4.27 -15.79 1.25
CA GLU A 216 -5.45 -15.77 2.12
C GLU A 216 -5.70 -14.41 2.82
N HIS A 217 -4.70 -13.52 2.80
CA HIS A 217 -4.77 -12.25 3.53
C HIS A 217 -4.08 -11.08 2.81
N TYR A 218 -4.25 -11.02 1.48
CA TYR A 218 -3.73 -9.96 0.64
C TYR A 218 -4.79 -9.43 -0.33
N SER A 219 -4.79 -8.13 -0.60
CA SER A 219 -5.60 -7.51 -1.64
C SER A 219 -5.07 -6.13 -2.01
N LEU A 220 -5.04 -5.82 -3.30
CA LEU A 220 -4.71 -4.50 -3.85
C LEU A 220 -3.48 -3.86 -3.16
N LEU A 221 -2.40 -4.63 -3.06
CA LEU A 221 -1.13 -4.23 -2.44
C LEU A 221 -1.21 -3.89 -0.94
N TRP A 222 -2.25 -4.34 -0.24
CA TRP A 222 -2.40 -4.29 1.21
C TRP A 222 -2.44 -5.70 1.80
N TRP A 223 -1.80 -5.86 2.95
CA TRP A 223 -1.95 -7.02 3.82
C TRP A 223 -3.20 -6.85 4.67
N ASN A 224 -3.88 -7.92 5.03
CA ASN A 224 -5.04 -7.87 5.92
C ASN A 224 -5.08 -9.08 6.87
N ASN A 225 -5.99 -9.06 7.82
CA ASN A 225 -6.16 -10.13 8.83
C ASN A 225 -7.43 -10.95 8.60
N GLY A 226 -7.95 -10.98 7.38
CA GLY A 226 -9.23 -11.63 7.09
C GLY A 226 -9.27 -13.12 7.43
N ASP A 227 -8.16 -13.83 7.27
CA ASP A 227 -7.98 -15.24 7.67
C ASP A 227 -7.60 -15.42 9.15
N GLY A 228 -7.19 -14.34 9.87
CA GLY A 228 -6.75 -14.36 11.26
C GLY A 228 -5.31 -14.80 11.48
N THR A 229 -4.47 -14.64 10.50
CA THR A 229 -3.03 -14.90 10.59
C THR A 229 -2.40 -14.26 11.84
N ILE A 230 -2.91 -13.11 12.29
CA ILE A 230 -2.53 -12.49 13.55
C ILE A 230 -3.71 -12.60 14.54
N PRO A 231 -3.74 -13.65 15.40
CA PRO A 231 -4.89 -13.94 16.24
C PRO A 231 -5.28 -12.83 17.23
N ALA A 232 -4.31 -12.02 17.66
CA ALA A 232 -4.53 -10.91 18.57
C ALA A 232 -5.30 -9.75 17.94
N LEU A 233 -5.31 -9.64 16.59
CA LEU A 233 -5.99 -8.57 15.88
C LEU A 233 -7.42 -8.95 15.48
N PRO A 234 -8.33 -7.96 15.38
CA PRO A 234 -9.60 -8.12 14.68
C PRO A 234 -9.40 -8.52 13.21
N ARG A 235 -10.42 -9.21 12.65
CA ARG A 235 -10.40 -9.68 11.26
C ARG A 235 -10.45 -8.55 10.23
N ASP A 236 -10.86 -7.37 10.60
CA ASP A 236 -10.91 -6.18 9.76
C ASP A 236 -9.61 -5.34 9.77
N ALA A 237 -8.59 -5.78 10.51
CA ALA A 237 -7.29 -5.16 10.50
C ALA A 237 -6.58 -5.36 9.16
N PHE A 238 -5.92 -4.32 8.66
CA PHE A 238 -5.09 -4.38 7.46
C PHE A 238 -3.90 -3.44 7.57
N TRP A 239 -2.84 -3.73 6.82
CA TRP A 239 -1.60 -2.95 6.96
C TRP A 239 -0.76 -2.90 5.68
N SER A 240 -0.01 -1.81 5.53
CA SER A 240 1.16 -1.76 4.65
C SER A 240 2.36 -2.32 5.40
N TRP A 241 3.33 -2.94 4.70
CA TRP A 241 4.52 -3.46 5.34
C TRP A 241 5.74 -3.35 4.44
N GLY A 242 6.81 -2.73 4.94
CA GLY A 242 8.05 -2.54 4.23
C GLY A 242 9.25 -3.10 4.96
N LEU A 243 10.34 -3.34 4.24
CA LEU A 243 11.63 -3.69 4.80
C LEU A 243 11.99 -2.68 5.92
N TYR A 244 12.63 -3.13 6.98
CA TYR A 244 12.83 -2.41 8.23
C TYR A 244 11.54 -2.17 9.03
N ASP A 245 10.50 -2.92 8.70
CA ASP A 245 9.20 -2.93 9.39
C ASP A 245 8.55 -1.53 9.46
N SER A 246 8.69 -0.75 8.37
CA SER A 246 7.84 0.42 8.17
C SER A 246 6.39 -0.05 7.97
N LEU A 247 5.47 0.55 8.72
CA LEU A 247 4.12 0.03 8.89
C LEU A 247 3.11 1.17 8.96
N ILE A 248 2.02 1.01 8.21
CA ILE A 248 0.76 1.72 8.45
C ILE A 248 -0.26 0.63 8.73
N ALA A 249 -0.74 0.49 9.95
CA ALA A 249 -1.79 -0.45 10.27
C ALA A 249 -3.08 0.30 10.59
N VAL A 250 -4.19 -0.25 10.10
CA VAL A 250 -5.53 0.30 10.23
C VAL A 250 -6.42 -0.79 10.81
N ILE A 251 -7.10 -0.51 11.91
CA ILE A 251 -7.95 -1.45 12.62
C ILE A 251 -9.32 -0.79 12.83
N PRO A 252 -10.25 -0.92 11.86
CA PRO A 252 -11.52 -0.20 11.89
C PRO A 252 -12.37 -0.46 13.13
N SER A 253 -12.50 -1.71 13.56
CA SER A 253 -13.29 -2.07 14.74
C SER A 253 -12.74 -1.53 16.07
N LEU A 254 -11.46 -1.10 16.10
CA LEU A 254 -10.85 -0.45 17.25
C LEU A 254 -10.69 1.07 17.07
N ASP A 255 -11.15 1.63 15.95
CA ASP A 255 -10.95 3.02 15.56
C ASP A 255 -9.47 3.45 15.67
N LEU A 256 -8.56 2.59 15.23
CA LEU A 256 -7.13 2.70 15.49
C LEU A 256 -6.30 2.75 14.19
N VAL A 257 -5.35 3.68 14.18
CA VAL A 257 -4.25 3.74 13.21
C VAL A 257 -2.93 3.68 13.93
N ILE A 258 -2.02 2.85 13.43
CA ILE A 258 -0.66 2.74 13.91
C ILE A 258 0.28 3.06 12.75
N ALA A 259 1.14 4.06 12.94
CA ALA A 259 2.21 4.38 12.00
C ALA A 259 3.56 4.15 12.67
N ARG A 260 4.42 3.39 11.98
CA ARG A 260 5.75 3.07 12.47
C ARG A 260 6.78 3.15 11.33
N ALA A 261 7.93 3.78 11.61
CA ALA A 261 9.10 3.74 10.76
C ALA A 261 10.38 3.75 11.62
N GLY A 262 11.48 3.30 11.07
CA GLY A 262 12.76 3.27 11.80
C GLY A 262 13.61 2.06 11.43
N LYS A 263 14.28 1.48 12.41
CA LYS A 263 15.07 0.25 12.23
C LYS A 263 14.15 -0.97 12.24
N GLY A 264 14.50 -1.98 11.43
CA GLY A 264 13.84 -3.28 11.44
C GLY A 264 13.91 -3.95 12.82
N TRP A 265 12.88 -4.75 13.11
CA TRP A 265 12.90 -5.61 14.29
C TRP A 265 13.85 -6.79 14.09
N LYS A 266 14.41 -7.28 15.19
CA LYS A 266 15.20 -8.50 15.17
C LYS A 266 14.26 -9.69 14.97
N ARG A 267 14.49 -10.46 13.91
CA ARG A 267 13.75 -11.70 13.68
C ARG A 267 14.33 -12.81 14.54
N THR A 268 13.46 -13.60 15.14
CA THR A 268 13.82 -14.68 16.08
C THR A 268 13.43 -16.06 15.56
N SER A 269 12.55 -16.13 14.57
CA SER A 269 12.11 -17.35 13.90
C SER A 269 12.16 -17.18 12.36
N GLY A 270 11.88 -18.25 11.63
CA GLY A 270 11.71 -18.23 10.19
C GLY A 270 10.32 -17.83 9.72
N GLU A 271 9.35 -17.66 10.63
CA GLU A 271 7.99 -17.28 10.24
C GLU A 271 7.91 -15.82 9.78
N HIS A 272 7.25 -15.57 8.66
CA HIS A 272 7.15 -14.24 8.06
C HIS A 272 6.50 -13.21 8.99
N TYR A 273 5.47 -13.61 9.75
CA TYR A 273 4.68 -12.71 10.60
C TYR A 273 5.10 -12.68 12.08
N ASP A 274 6.16 -13.39 12.46
CA ASP A 274 6.61 -13.52 13.86
C ASP A 274 6.96 -12.19 14.53
N VAL A 275 7.43 -11.21 13.75
CA VAL A 275 7.75 -9.86 14.25
C VAL A 275 6.53 -8.97 14.43
N LEU A 276 5.43 -9.24 13.72
CA LEU A 276 4.19 -8.46 13.83
C LEU A 276 3.36 -8.89 15.05
N LYS A 277 3.33 -10.18 15.37
CA LYS A 277 2.58 -10.72 16.51
C LYS A 277 2.94 -10.01 17.82
N PRO A 278 4.21 -9.98 18.28
CA PRO A 278 4.58 -9.33 19.52
C PRO A 278 4.43 -7.80 19.51
N PHE A 279 4.40 -7.18 18.33
CA PHE A 279 4.13 -5.77 18.20
C PHE A 279 2.66 -5.44 18.35
N PHE A 280 1.79 -6.17 17.67
CA PHE A 280 0.36 -5.89 17.67
C PHE A 280 -0.37 -6.38 18.93
N GLU A 281 0.06 -7.50 19.52
CA GLU A 281 -0.63 -8.11 20.66
C GLU A 281 -0.81 -7.15 21.85
N PRO A 282 0.24 -6.48 22.39
CA PRO A 282 0.06 -5.57 23.51
C PRO A 282 -0.82 -4.36 23.17
N ILE A 283 -0.78 -3.87 21.90
CA ILE A 283 -1.62 -2.76 21.46
C ILE A 283 -3.09 -3.19 21.43
N ALA A 284 -3.38 -4.37 20.85
CA ALA A 284 -4.73 -4.91 20.77
C ALA A 284 -5.31 -5.18 22.17
N LEU A 285 -4.50 -5.69 23.10
CA LEU A 285 -4.91 -5.93 24.49
C LEU A 285 -5.19 -4.61 25.21
N ALA A 286 -4.33 -3.61 25.07
CA ALA A 286 -4.50 -2.30 25.69
C ALA A 286 -5.78 -1.59 25.22
N THR A 287 -6.13 -1.69 23.94
CA THR A 287 -7.36 -1.10 23.41
C THR A 287 -8.64 -1.82 23.86
N ARG A 288 -8.55 -3.13 24.14
CA ARG A 288 -9.69 -3.90 24.70
C ARG A 288 -9.90 -3.66 26.20
N ALA A 289 -8.81 -3.36 26.92
CA ALA A 289 -8.83 -3.12 28.38
C ALA A 289 -9.18 -1.67 28.76
N GLY A 290 -9.31 -0.77 27.78
CA GLY A 290 -9.74 0.62 28.02
C GLY A 290 -11.10 0.68 28.71
N PRO A 291 -11.43 1.77 29.42
CA PRO A 291 -12.66 1.87 30.19
C PRO A 291 -13.87 1.60 29.27
N ARG A 292 -14.58 0.53 29.54
CA ARG A 292 -15.91 0.26 28.96
C ARG A 292 -16.87 1.28 29.59
N GLY A 293 -16.75 2.53 29.18
CA GLY A 293 -17.51 3.66 29.63
C GLY A 293 -18.27 4.27 28.46
N HIS A 294 -19.54 3.94 28.43
CA HIS A 294 -20.64 4.62 27.75
C HIS A 294 -20.80 4.40 26.24
N GLY A 295 -22.04 4.00 25.95
CA GLY A 295 -22.64 3.67 24.68
C GLY A 295 -22.14 4.48 23.47
N SER A 296 -22.03 3.75 22.40
CA SER A 296 -21.63 4.21 21.09
C SER A 296 -22.54 5.30 20.54
N ALA A 297 -22.24 6.53 20.91
CA ALA A 297 -22.43 7.64 19.99
C ALA A 297 -21.14 7.71 19.17
N VAL A 298 -21.24 7.58 17.86
CA VAL A 298 -20.17 8.00 16.95
C VAL A 298 -19.77 9.40 17.41
N PRO A 299 -18.51 9.64 17.84
CA PRO A 299 -18.13 10.98 18.23
C PRO A 299 -18.43 11.89 17.02
N PRO A 300 -19.06 13.04 17.21
CA PRO A 300 -19.16 14.02 16.13
C PRO A 300 -17.76 14.24 15.60
N ALA A 301 -17.62 14.39 14.28
CA ALA A 301 -16.34 14.67 13.64
C ALA A 301 -15.61 15.71 14.47
N GLY A 302 -14.50 15.30 15.09
CA GLY A 302 -13.72 16.18 15.95
C GLY A 302 -13.39 17.46 15.17
N PRO A 303 -13.22 18.60 15.86
CA PRO A 303 -12.88 19.85 15.19
C PRO A 303 -11.65 19.62 14.30
N PRO A 304 -11.59 20.31 13.17
CA PRO A 304 -10.40 20.21 12.31
C PRO A 304 -9.17 20.49 13.19
N TYR A 305 -8.19 19.60 13.08
CA TYR A 305 -6.92 19.79 13.79
C TYR A 305 -6.47 21.23 13.56
N PRO A 306 -6.10 21.97 14.62
CA PRO A 306 -5.64 23.33 14.44
C PRO A 306 -4.47 23.34 13.45
N PRO A 307 -4.37 24.34 12.58
CA PRO A 307 -3.22 24.49 11.71
C PRO A 307 -1.98 24.46 12.59
N SER A 308 -0.96 23.70 12.18
CA SER A 308 0.33 23.69 12.89
C SER A 308 0.77 25.14 13.07
N PRO A 309 1.21 25.53 14.28
CA PRO A 309 1.69 26.90 14.48
C PRO A 309 2.81 27.17 13.45
N VAL A 310 2.63 28.25 12.72
CA VAL A 310 3.68 28.81 11.86
C VAL A 310 4.74 29.33 12.80
N ILE A 311 5.90 28.71 12.85
CA ILE A 311 7.14 29.26 13.39
C ILE A 311 8.07 29.54 12.23
#